data_4dfb55c946cda39f1d146548fe2e8807
#
_entry.id   4dfb55c946cda39f1d146548fe2e8807
#
_cell.length_a   1.000
_cell.length_b   1.000
_cell.length_c   1.000
_cell.angle_alpha   90.00
_cell.angle_beta   90.00
_cell.angle_gamma   90.00
#
_symmetry.space_group_name_H-M   'P 1'
#
loop_
_entity.id
_entity.type
_entity.pdbx_description
1 polymer ?
#
loop_
_entity_poly.entity_id
_entity_poly.type
_entity_poly.pdbx_seq_one_letter_code
_entity_poly.pdbx_strand_id
1 'polypeptide(L)'
;MLKRFFLLALGCVLCLGSAWATPISPEVSLRIAQQFFRGSSLRSSEPSLTLSYIHRPQNTQAKQTHLRASEVIAPTYYYIYNRGENDGFVIVAGDDRLEQILAYSYEGHFSMESAPREALYWLKGIDKEIETFYRTDMFYSTSPKSTRELPQKQVAPLLEKEQIRWDQGYPFNSECPVDPFTSRKCVTGCVATALAQVLRFHKWPDVGTGSHSYIDSMYTPHITRSVTFNTRYDWANMPGTYDPNTIENKEVVAKAYGLLMRDAGHAVDMTYSSRGSGALDTYIVRALRDFFKYSGETHLLYRGQVNQEKWEKTIRTELDNERPVIFFGQGEGGHCFVCDGYDDKGLFHFNWGWGGKANAYYRLTALQPSSLGTGAGMGFYDYAQSIVVGAAPCRDGQCGEKSPLSTPSVSLRAKILPNSGGEKITMAGIYMQSAQTLMHCTLRFAMYDSKETRVKEGQPDVGDLSVYIPYISRDTLEVKDLADGTYTLKLEYALEGDDYKPLHFLYDEPSIAFITIADHKVSKIEYDVPIDWLSVDPKTVKTDKLYSYEKSEVSFTVHNSSKREMYLPAQLFCVDGQTFDREEGTPDYRYSAGVQMITVPAEGDAEITFSGFRPILPKDSKANLYLR
;
A
#
# COMPACT_ATOMS: atom_id res chain seq x y z
N MET A 1 15.29 -63.63 49.86
CA MET A 1 15.95 -62.30 49.79
C MET A 1 15.14 -61.40 48.87
N LEU A 2 14.32 -60.53 49.46
CA LEU A 2 13.45 -59.59 48.76
C LEU A 2 14.26 -58.33 48.38
N LYS A 3 14.34 -57.97 47.13
CA LYS A 3 14.74 -56.64 46.72
C LYS A 3 13.51 -55.91 46.21
N ARG A 4 13.10 -54.91 46.95
CA ARG A 4 12.05 -53.95 46.56
C ARG A 4 12.59 -53.06 45.43
N PHE A 5 11.91 -53.05 44.28
CA PHE A 5 12.08 -52.00 43.29
C PHE A 5 11.01 -50.92 43.54
N PHE A 6 11.46 -49.74 43.88
CA PHE A 6 10.65 -48.52 43.84
C PHE A 6 10.56 -48.02 42.41
N LEU A 7 9.41 -48.12 41.80
CA LEU A 7 9.09 -47.42 40.56
C LEU A 7 8.70 -45.98 40.95
N LEU A 8 9.58 -45.03 40.62
CA LEU A 8 9.25 -43.62 40.56
C LEU A 8 8.48 -43.39 39.22
N ALA A 9 7.17 -43.29 39.32
CA ALA A 9 6.34 -42.77 38.24
C ALA A 9 6.59 -41.25 38.15
N LEU A 10 7.46 -40.84 37.22
CA LEU A 10 7.64 -39.45 36.86
C LEU A 10 6.44 -39.05 35.99
N GLY A 11 5.44 -38.48 36.63
CA GLY A 11 4.31 -37.87 35.92
C GLY A 11 4.81 -36.67 35.12
N CYS A 12 4.99 -36.84 33.82
CA CYS A 12 5.04 -35.71 32.89
C CYS A 12 3.66 -35.05 32.88
N VAL A 13 3.48 -34.06 33.73
CA VAL A 13 2.46 -33.07 33.56
C VAL A 13 2.88 -32.28 32.31
N LEU A 14 2.31 -32.61 31.18
CA LEU A 14 2.25 -31.74 30.01
C LEU A 14 1.46 -30.49 30.46
N CYS A 15 2.16 -29.49 30.99
CA CYS A 15 1.68 -28.15 31.03
C CYS A 15 1.49 -27.73 29.57
N LEU A 16 0.29 -27.89 29.04
CA LEU A 16 -0.22 -27.06 27.96
C LEU A 16 -0.22 -25.64 28.55
N GLY A 17 0.92 -24.99 28.49
CA GLY A 17 1.02 -23.56 28.76
C GLY A 17 0.24 -22.84 27.69
N SER A 18 -1.02 -22.49 28.01
CA SER A 18 -1.63 -21.33 27.39
C SER A 18 -0.60 -20.21 27.57
N ALA A 19 -0.06 -19.70 26.46
CA ALA A 19 0.86 -18.57 26.48
C ALA A 19 0.05 -17.37 27.01
N TRP A 20 0.18 -17.14 28.31
CA TRP A 20 -0.40 -15.96 28.94
C TRP A 20 0.36 -14.75 28.41
N ALA A 21 -0.40 -13.76 27.93
CA ALA A 21 0.15 -12.46 27.59
C ALA A 21 1.00 -11.94 28.74
N THR A 22 2.24 -11.60 28.48
CA THR A 22 3.11 -10.97 29.46
C THR A 22 3.25 -9.49 29.10
N PRO A 23 2.59 -8.60 29.86
CA PRO A 23 2.78 -7.16 29.66
C PRO A 23 4.26 -6.82 29.81
N ILE A 24 4.80 -6.09 28.87
CA ILE A 24 6.17 -5.57 28.91
C ILE A 24 6.21 -4.46 29.97
N SER A 25 7.03 -4.65 31.02
CA SER A 25 7.22 -3.60 32.03
C SER A 25 8.06 -2.41 31.48
N PRO A 26 8.01 -1.23 32.09
CA PRO A 26 8.86 -0.10 31.71
C PRO A 26 10.36 -0.46 31.69
N GLU A 27 10.83 -1.29 32.64
CA GLU A 27 12.24 -1.71 32.71
C GLU A 27 12.61 -2.65 31.56
N VAL A 28 11.69 -3.52 31.14
CA VAL A 28 11.88 -4.42 30.00
C VAL A 28 11.85 -3.61 28.71
N SER A 29 10.89 -2.70 28.57
CA SER A 29 10.76 -1.85 27.37
C SER A 29 11.98 -0.93 27.19
N LEU A 30 12.53 -0.39 28.30
CA LEU A 30 13.77 0.39 28.25
C LEU A 30 14.95 -0.47 27.76
N ARG A 31 15.07 -1.71 28.24
CA ARG A 31 16.12 -2.63 27.75
C ARG A 31 15.98 -2.93 26.27
N ILE A 32 14.76 -3.14 25.79
CA ILE A 32 14.47 -3.32 24.35
C ILE A 32 14.92 -2.07 23.57
N ALA A 33 14.55 -0.89 24.01
CA ALA A 33 14.93 0.38 23.39
C ALA A 33 16.46 0.58 23.40
N GLN A 34 17.13 0.26 24.51
CA GLN A 34 18.60 0.33 24.61
C GLN A 34 19.27 -0.68 23.67
N GLN A 35 18.78 -1.91 23.63
CA GLN A 35 19.29 -2.95 22.75
C GLN A 35 19.12 -2.58 21.28
N PHE A 36 17.98 -1.95 20.93
CA PHE A 36 17.71 -1.45 19.59
C PHE A 36 18.79 -0.45 19.15
N PHE A 37 19.08 0.57 19.95
CA PHE A 37 20.09 1.58 19.60
C PHE A 37 21.55 1.09 19.75
N ARG A 38 21.83 0.08 20.58
CA ARG A 38 23.16 -0.57 20.65
C ARG A 38 23.52 -1.31 19.38
N GLY A 39 22.56 -2.00 18.75
CA GLY A 39 22.78 -2.71 17.50
C GLY A 39 23.17 -1.81 16.33
N SER A 40 22.91 -0.50 16.44
CA SER A 40 23.21 0.49 15.40
C SER A 40 24.53 1.24 15.60
N SER A 41 25.25 1.07 16.72
CA SER A 41 26.52 1.77 16.97
C SER A 41 27.60 0.85 17.52
N LEU A 42 28.72 0.78 16.82
CA LEU A 42 29.94 0.07 17.22
C LEU A 42 30.74 0.77 18.34
N ARG A 43 30.22 1.81 19.01
CA ARG A 43 30.91 2.59 20.04
C ARG A 43 30.18 2.61 21.37
N SER A 44 30.83 2.23 22.38
CA SER A 44 30.69 1.79 23.73
C SER A 44 30.18 2.81 24.77
N SER A 45 29.10 3.53 24.58
CA SER A 45 28.38 4.18 25.69
C SER A 45 26.91 3.78 25.62
N GLU A 46 26.32 3.48 26.77
CA GLU A 46 24.87 3.25 26.82
C GLU A 46 24.14 4.48 26.26
N PRO A 47 23.26 4.31 25.27
CA PRO A 47 22.50 5.45 24.77
C PRO A 47 21.66 6.02 25.91
N SER A 48 21.82 7.33 26.16
CA SER A 48 20.94 8.05 27.09
C SER A 48 19.53 8.08 26.51
N LEU A 49 18.65 7.24 27.01
CA LEU A 49 17.25 7.16 26.61
C LEU A 49 16.36 7.76 27.69
N THR A 50 15.50 8.67 27.30
CA THR A 50 14.49 9.28 28.16
C THR A 50 13.13 8.73 27.76
N LEU A 51 12.38 8.18 28.71
CA LEU A 51 10.99 7.80 28.50
C LEU A 51 10.15 9.07 28.32
N SER A 52 9.63 9.28 27.13
CA SER A 52 8.81 10.43 26.77
C SER A 52 7.34 10.19 27.05
N TYR A 53 6.86 8.96 26.81
CA TYR A 53 5.44 8.67 26.94
C TYR A 53 5.16 7.20 27.19
N ILE A 54 4.11 6.92 27.97
CA ILE A 54 3.52 5.61 28.17
C ILE A 54 2.07 5.68 27.75
N HIS A 55 1.70 4.93 26.71
CA HIS A 55 0.31 4.87 26.27
C HIS A 55 -0.46 3.74 26.95
N ARG A 56 -1.60 4.11 27.53
CA ARG A 56 -2.58 3.21 28.11
C ARG A 56 -3.97 3.59 27.61
N PRO A 57 -4.86 2.61 27.35
CA PRO A 57 -6.21 2.91 26.88
C PRO A 57 -6.95 3.81 27.89
N GLN A 58 -7.62 4.83 27.37
CA GLN A 58 -8.58 5.60 28.17
C GLN A 58 -9.89 4.81 28.18
N ASN A 59 -10.26 4.19 29.28
CA ASN A 59 -11.46 3.39 29.49
C ASN A 59 -11.51 2.04 28.79
N THR A 60 -10.84 1.04 29.34
CA THR A 60 -11.35 -0.32 29.26
C THR A 60 -12.10 -0.62 30.57
N GLN A 61 -13.42 -0.64 30.53
CA GLN A 61 -14.18 -1.46 31.44
C GLN A 61 -13.84 -2.90 31.10
N ALA A 62 -12.78 -3.43 31.70
CA ALA A 62 -12.48 -4.84 31.68
C ALA A 62 -13.70 -5.56 32.28
N LYS A 63 -14.49 -6.24 31.44
CA LYS A 63 -15.48 -7.19 31.93
C LYS A 63 -14.73 -8.22 32.76
N GLN A 64 -14.94 -8.19 34.07
CA GLN A 64 -14.48 -9.19 35.01
C GLN A 64 -15.08 -10.55 34.63
N THR A 65 -14.33 -11.35 33.90
CA THR A 65 -14.53 -12.79 33.86
C THR A 65 -13.62 -13.38 34.94
N HIS A 66 -14.22 -13.69 36.09
CA HIS A 66 -13.77 -14.61 37.16
C HIS A 66 -12.24 -14.79 37.34
N LEU A 67 -11.52 -13.72 37.67
CA LEU A 67 -10.20 -13.82 38.29
C LEU A 67 -10.19 -13.00 39.57
N ARG A 68 -9.57 -13.61 40.63
CA ARG A 68 -9.47 -13.02 41.96
C ARG A 68 -8.88 -11.62 41.89
N ALA A 69 -9.42 -10.71 42.68
CA ALA A 69 -9.00 -9.32 42.82
C ALA A 69 -7.53 -9.24 43.26
N SER A 70 -6.62 -9.14 42.32
CA SER A 70 -5.28 -8.62 42.52
C SER A 70 -4.91 -7.81 41.29
N GLU A 71 -4.99 -6.49 41.44
CA GLU A 71 -4.48 -5.44 40.56
C GLU A 71 -4.61 -5.70 39.04
N VAL A 72 -5.77 -5.36 38.48
CA VAL A 72 -5.91 -5.24 37.03
C VAL A 72 -5.17 -3.98 36.61
N ILE A 73 -3.87 -4.09 36.32
CA ILE A 73 -3.09 -3.04 35.69
C ILE A 73 -3.63 -2.93 34.27
N ALA A 74 -4.18 -1.78 33.88
CA ALA A 74 -4.60 -1.52 32.52
C ALA A 74 -3.42 -1.82 31.55
N PRO A 75 -3.64 -2.57 30.45
CA PRO A 75 -2.56 -2.95 29.54
C PRO A 75 -1.87 -1.69 29.01
N THR A 76 -0.54 -1.72 28.95
CA THR A 76 0.21 -0.68 28.27
C THR A 76 0.28 -1.04 26.80
N TYR A 77 -0.08 -0.11 25.93
CA TYR A 77 -0.05 -0.35 24.48
C TYR A 77 1.36 -0.20 23.94
N TYR A 78 2.06 0.88 24.30
CA TYR A 78 3.44 1.12 23.90
C TYR A 78 4.13 2.15 24.80
N TYR A 79 5.45 2.19 24.66
CA TYR A 79 6.36 3.13 25.30
C TYR A 79 7.10 3.91 24.21
N ILE A 80 7.30 5.21 24.42
CA ILE A 80 8.08 6.09 23.54
C ILE A 80 9.32 6.55 24.27
N TYR A 81 10.49 6.26 23.71
CA TYR A 81 11.79 6.67 24.23
C TYR A 81 12.46 7.60 23.24
N ASN A 82 12.96 8.75 23.72
CA ASN A 82 13.82 9.64 22.98
C ASN A 82 15.30 9.40 23.32
N ARG A 83 16.16 9.52 22.32
CA ARG A 83 17.60 9.46 22.47
C ARG A 83 18.18 10.88 22.39
N GLY A 84 18.92 11.30 23.46
CA GLY A 84 19.44 12.66 23.52
C GLY A 84 18.34 13.72 23.38
N GLU A 85 18.71 14.91 22.91
CA GLU A 85 17.74 15.99 22.65
C GLU A 85 17.07 15.87 21.28
N ASN A 86 17.81 15.43 20.24
CA ASN A 86 17.34 15.30 18.85
C ASN A 86 17.98 14.12 18.10
N ASP A 87 18.49 13.10 18.81
CA ASP A 87 19.24 12.01 18.22
C ASP A 87 18.35 10.80 17.86
N GLY A 88 17.03 10.98 17.84
CA GLY A 88 16.06 9.99 17.46
C GLY A 88 15.14 9.53 18.56
N PHE A 89 14.21 8.66 18.18
CA PHE A 89 13.25 8.04 19.10
C PHE A 89 12.97 6.59 18.72
N VAL A 90 12.37 5.83 19.64
CA VAL A 90 11.86 4.48 19.38
C VAL A 90 10.54 4.26 20.11
N ILE A 91 9.61 3.60 19.45
CA ILE A 91 8.30 3.21 20.01
C ILE A 91 8.34 1.70 20.20
N VAL A 92 8.25 1.27 21.47
CA VAL A 92 8.34 -0.12 21.91
C VAL A 92 6.95 -0.60 22.30
N ALA A 93 6.52 -1.75 21.78
CA ALA A 93 5.24 -2.37 22.16
C ALA A 93 5.15 -2.67 23.66
N GLY A 94 3.96 -2.63 24.21
CA GLY A 94 3.68 -2.91 25.62
C GLY A 94 3.34 -4.36 25.93
N ASP A 95 3.36 -5.25 24.93
CA ASP A 95 3.05 -6.67 25.06
C ASP A 95 4.06 -7.51 24.24
N ASP A 96 4.54 -8.61 24.80
CA ASP A 96 5.59 -9.44 24.19
C ASP A 96 5.13 -10.29 23.01
N ARG A 97 3.83 -10.38 22.81
CA ARG A 97 3.21 -11.03 21.63
C ARG A 97 3.21 -10.14 20.40
N LEU A 98 3.37 -8.83 20.62
CA LEU A 98 3.51 -7.83 19.57
C LEU A 98 4.94 -7.79 19.05
N GLU A 99 5.11 -7.24 17.85
CA GLU A 99 6.44 -6.88 17.40
C GLU A 99 7.03 -5.79 18.30
N GLN A 100 8.22 -6.06 18.83
CA GLN A 100 8.80 -5.23 19.89
C GLN A 100 9.01 -3.77 19.50
N ILE A 101 9.40 -3.52 18.25
CA ILE A 101 9.62 -2.17 17.71
C ILE A 101 8.50 -1.82 16.73
N LEU A 102 7.69 -0.85 17.10
CA LEU A 102 6.57 -0.40 16.26
C LEU A 102 6.99 0.68 15.26
N ALA A 103 7.85 1.61 15.69
CA ALA A 103 8.47 2.62 14.83
C ALA A 103 9.72 3.21 15.49
N TYR A 104 10.59 3.84 14.70
CA TYR A 104 11.75 4.55 15.18
C TYR A 104 12.25 5.60 14.19
N SER A 105 13.07 6.51 14.70
CA SER A 105 13.91 7.40 13.90
C SER A 105 15.29 7.50 14.54
N TYR A 106 16.33 7.72 13.73
CA TYR A 106 17.67 8.03 14.22
C TYR A 106 17.92 9.53 14.39
N GLU A 107 16.92 10.35 14.11
CA GLU A 107 16.97 11.81 14.19
C GLU A 107 15.68 12.37 14.77
N GLY A 108 15.75 13.60 15.28
CA GLY A 108 14.62 14.28 15.89
C GLY A 108 14.27 13.76 17.28
N HIS A 109 13.12 14.19 17.76
CA HIS A 109 12.60 13.82 19.07
C HIS A 109 11.07 13.71 19.02
N PHE A 110 10.49 12.84 19.80
CA PHE A 110 9.05 12.63 19.87
C PHE A 110 8.49 13.16 21.21
N SER A 111 7.54 14.10 21.14
CA SER A 111 6.79 14.59 22.30
C SER A 111 5.30 14.60 21.99
N MET A 112 4.48 14.01 22.87
CA MET A 112 3.01 14.00 22.71
C MET A 112 2.40 15.41 22.75
N GLU A 113 3.03 16.38 23.42
CA GLU A 113 2.55 17.75 23.53
C GLU A 113 2.80 18.56 22.26
N SER A 114 3.94 18.33 21.62
CA SER A 114 4.36 18.98 20.38
C SER A 114 4.20 18.08 19.17
N ALA A 115 3.82 16.81 19.37
CA ALA A 115 3.57 15.89 18.28
C ALA A 115 2.44 16.44 17.40
N PRO A 116 2.64 16.51 16.09
CA PRO A 116 1.60 16.90 15.17
C PRO A 116 0.36 16.03 15.36
N ARG A 117 -0.81 16.57 15.07
CA ARG A 117 -2.10 15.84 15.22
C ARG A 117 -2.06 14.46 14.55
N GLU A 118 -1.23 14.31 13.57
CA GLU A 118 -1.10 13.16 12.67
C GLU A 118 -0.23 12.06 13.30
N ALA A 119 0.81 12.43 14.05
CA ALA A 119 1.54 11.47 14.88
C ALA A 119 0.60 10.87 15.94
N LEU A 120 -0.25 11.72 16.53
CA LEU A 120 -1.29 11.28 17.45
C LEU A 120 -2.34 10.40 16.76
N TYR A 121 -2.56 10.62 15.47
CA TYR A 121 -3.50 9.83 14.69
C TYR A 121 -2.92 8.47 14.28
N TRP A 122 -1.64 8.44 13.89
CA TRP A 122 -0.91 7.18 13.66
C TRP A 122 -0.89 6.32 14.93
N LEU A 123 -0.61 6.92 16.08
CA LEU A 123 -0.70 6.24 17.36
C LEU A 123 -2.10 5.69 17.62
N LYS A 124 -3.17 6.39 17.20
CA LYS A 124 -4.54 5.86 17.25
C LYS A 124 -4.78 4.66 16.33
N GLY A 125 -4.09 4.58 15.19
CA GLY A 125 -4.07 3.38 14.34
C GLY A 125 -3.45 2.19 15.07
N ILE A 126 -2.27 2.40 15.64
CA ILE A 126 -1.60 1.41 16.51
C ILE A 126 -2.48 1.04 17.71
N ASP A 127 -3.15 2.01 18.34
CA ASP A 127 -4.09 1.73 19.43
C ASP A 127 -5.19 0.76 18.98
N LYS A 128 -5.79 0.97 17.81
CA LYS A 128 -6.81 0.08 17.26
C LYS A 128 -6.28 -1.32 16.96
N GLU A 129 -5.07 -1.42 16.41
CA GLU A 129 -4.43 -2.72 16.18
C GLU A 129 -4.21 -3.44 17.50
N ILE A 130 -3.65 -2.76 18.50
CA ILE A 130 -3.41 -3.32 19.82
C ILE A 130 -4.72 -3.65 20.55
N GLU A 131 -5.74 -2.79 20.47
CA GLU A 131 -7.08 -3.05 21.01
C GLU A 131 -7.70 -4.29 20.38
N THR A 132 -7.59 -4.43 19.07
CA THR A 132 -8.08 -5.59 18.33
C THR A 132 -7.36 -6.85 18.80
N PHE A 133 -6.04 -6.77 18.93
CA PHE A 133 -5.22 -7.86 19.44
C PHE A 133 -5.63 -8.30 20.87
N TYR A 134 -5.77 -7.38 21.83
CA TYR A 134 -6.19 -7.72 23.19
C TYR A 134 -7.59 -8.32 23.27
N ARG A 135 -8.43 -8.05 22.27
CA ARG A 135 -9.78 -8.58 22.21
C ARG A 135 -9.87 -9.94 21.54
N THR A 136 -9.06 -10.19 20.52
CA THR A 136 -9.18 -11.37 19.64
C THR A 136 -8.12 -12.43 19.92
N ASP A 137 -7.10 -12.12 20.72
CA ASP A 137 -5.87 -12.91 20.84
C ASP A 137 -5.15 -13.16 19.48
N MET A 138 -5.61 -12.49 18.43
CA MET A 138 -5.03 -12.58 17.10
C MET A 138 -4.37 -11.26 16.75
N PHE A 139 -3.07 -11.32 16.59
CA PHE A 139 -2.31 -10.22 16.03
C PHE A 139 -2.46 -10.30 14.51
N TYR A 140 -2.91 -9.21 13.89
CA TYR A 140 -2.69 -9.01 12.47
C TYR A 140 -1.21 -8.67 12.19
N SER A 141 -0.31 -9.45 12.73
CA SER A 141 0.93 -9.69 12.06
C SER A 141 0.55 -10.53 10.86
N THR A 142 0.37 -9.89 9.75
CA THR A 142 0.26 -10.50 8.43
C THR A 142 1.54 -11.22 8.00
N SER A 143 2.47 -11.36 8.87
CA SER A 143 3.46 -12.40 8.82
C SER A 143 3.01 -13.46 9.81
N PRO A 144 2.60 -14.68 9.38
CA PRO A 144 2.80 -15.82 10.25
C PRO A 144 4.19 -15.61 10.82
N LYS A 145 4.46 -15.98 12.09
CA LYS A 145 5.83 -16.20 12.57
C LYS A 145 6.47 -17.13 11.55
N SER A 146 6.79 -16.54 10.41
CA SER A 146 7.54 -17.16 9.39
C SER A 146 8.83 -17.45 10.11
N THR A 147 9.16 -18.69 10.21
CA THR A 147 10.53 -19.17 10.38
C THR A 147 11.40 -18.65 9.22
N ARG A 148 10.93 -17.64 8.51
CA ARG A 148 11.63 -16.92 7.48
C ARG A 148 12.66 -16.08 8.16
N GLU A 149 13.90 -16.49 8.04
CA GLU A 149 15.04 -15.63 8.35
C GLU A 149 14.80 -14.29 7.65
N LEU A 150 14.61 -13.22 8.43
CA LEU A 150 14.54 -11.86 7.89
C LEU A 150 15.81 -11.66 7.06
N PRO A 151 15.73 -11.07 5.88
CA PRO A 151 16.91 -10.85 5.07
C PRO A 151 17.92 -10.06 5.90
N GLN A 152 19.13 -10.62 6.09
CA GLN A 152 20.24 -9.96 6.83
C GLN A 152 20.73 -8.68 6.11
N LYS A 153 20.20 -8.39 4.93
CA LYS A 153 20.55 -7.24 4.11
C LYS A 153 19.69 -6.05 4.50
N GLN A 154 20.33 -4.90 4.64
CA GLN A 154 19.68 -3.60 4.84
C GLN A 154 20.22 -2.60 3.82
N VAL A 155 19.42 -1.62 3.47
CA VAL A 155 19.81 -0.46 2.66
C VAL A 155 19.55 0.80 3.46
N ALA A 156 20.61 1.49 3.84
CA ALA A 156 20.50 2.79 4.50
C ALA A 156 19.76 3.79 3.59
N PRO A 157 18.99 4.75 4.17
CA PRO A 157 18.21 5.68 3.39
C PRO A 157 19.04 6.42 2.33
N LEU A 158 18.70 6.21 1.07
CA LEU A 158 19.48 6.70 -0.08
C LEU A 158 19.46 8.22 -0.13
N LEU A 159 18.30 8.85 0.07
CA LEU A 159 18.16 10.30 0.04
C LEU A 159 18.89 10.97 1.22
N GLU A 160 18.96 10.31 2.37
CA GLU A 160 19.65 10.82 3.54
C GLU A 160 21.19 10.85 3.37
N LYS A 161 21.77 10.09 2.44
CA LYS A 161 23.20 10.19 2.10
C LYS A 161 23.60 11.62 1.69
N GLU A 162 22.68 12.36 1.06
CA GLU A 162 22.86 13.76 0.65
C GLU A 162 21.89 14.70 1.39
N GLN A 163 21.24 14.23 2.46
CA GLN A 163 20.27 14.96 3.27
C GLN A 163 19.14 15.59 2.44
N ILE A 164 18.66 14.90 1.40
CA ILE A 164 17.59 15.40 0.53
C ILE A 164 16.27 15.38 1.32
N ARG A 165 15.87 16.55 1.81
CA ARG A 165 14.71 16.77 2.67
C ARG A 165 13.91 17.97 2.16
N TRP A 166 13.36 17.85 0.97
CA TRP A 166 12.68 18.95 0.31
C TRP A 166 11.23 19.09 0.75
N ASP A 167 10.65 20.26 0.53
CA ASP A 167 9.29 20.64 0.89
C ASP A 167 8.57 21.19 -0.35
N GLN A 168 7.28 21.49 -0.20
CA GLN A 168 6.42 22.00 -1.28
C GLN A 168 6.27 23.52 -1.29
N GLY A 169 6.72 24.20 -0.23
CA GLY A 169 6.69 25.65 -0.07
C GLY A 169 7.97 26.33 -0.54
N TYR A 170 8.14 27.61 -0.15
CA TYR A 170 9.37 28.35 -0.45
C TYR A 170 10.59 27.71 0.29
N PRO A 171 11.74 27.57 -0.38
CA PRO A 171 12.12 28.14 -1.68
C PRO A 171 11.77 27.25 -2.90
N PHE A 172 11.30 26.03 -2.67
CA PHE A 172 11.09 25.02 -3.72
C PHE A 172 10.05 25.47 -4.76
N ASN A 173 9.05 26.25 -4.36
CA ASN A 173 7.98 26.73 -5.25
C ASN A 173 8.27 28.10 -5.89
N SER A 174 9.51 28.60 -5.85
CA SER A 174 9.87 29.94 -6.34
C SER A 174 9.49 30.18 -7.80
N GLU A 175 9.52 29.16 -8.64
CA GLU A 175 9.16 29.21 -10.07
C GLU A 175 7.77 28.59 -10.37
N CYS A 176 7.03 28.16 -9.33
CA CYS A 176 5.65 27.71 -9.51
C CYS A 176 4.72 28.85 -9.93
N PRO A 177 3.58 28.57 -10.59
CA PRO A 177 2.61 29.58 -10.96
C PRO A 177 2.06 30.35 -9.76
N VAL A 178 1.52 31.54 -10.00
CA VAL A 178 0.74 32.29 -9.01
C VAL A 178 -0.71 31.84 -9.12
N ASP A 179 -1.32 31.54 -7.99
CA ASP A 179 -2.72 31.23 -7.86
C ASP A 179 -3.55 32.51 -8.10
N PRO A 180 -4.41 32.54 -9.14
CA PRO A 180 -5.13 33.74 -9.53
C PRO A 180 -6.14 34.22 -8.50
N PHE A 181 -6.63 33.34 -7.62
CA PHE A 181 -7.62 33.71 -6.60
C PHE A 181 -6.98 34.27 -5.31
N THR A 182 -5.78 33.79 -4.97
CA THR A 182 -5.13 34.16 -3.71
C THR A 182 -3.93 35.08 -3.89
N SER A 183 -3.47 35.28 -5.12
CA SER A 183 -2.24 36.00 -5.49
C SER A 183 -0.97 35.46 -4.81
N ARG A 184 -1.02 34.21 -4.33
CA ARG A 184 0.12 33.52 -3.73
C ARG A 184 0.74 32.55 -4.69
N LYS A 185 2.01 32.22 -4.52
CA LYS A 185 2.64 31.11 -5.24
C LYS A 185 1.90 29.80 -4.93
N CYS A 186 1.61 29.01 -5.95
CA CYS A 186 1.12 27.65 -5.76
C CYS A 186 2.21 26.81 -5.09
N VAL A 187 1.81 25.79 -4.32
CA VAL A 187 2.75 24.78 -3.82
C VAL A 187 3.20 23.87 -4.96
N THR A 188 4.38 23.25 -4.84
CA THR A 188 4.92 22.37 -5.90
C THR A 188 4.03 21.18 -6.20
N GLY A 189 3.32 20.66 -5.19
CA GLY A 189 2.61 19.40 -5.21
C GLY A 189 3.51 18.20 -4.87
N CYS A 190 2.93 17.22 -4.17
CA CYS A 190 3.68 16.06 -3.69
C CYS A 190 4.32 15.23 -4.81
N VAL A 191 3.62 15.09 -5.95
CA VAL A 191 4.12 14.33 -7.11
C VAL A 191 5.37 14.98 -7.70
N ALA A 192 5.35 16.31 -7.91
CA ALA A 192 6.52 17.03 -8.39
C ALA A 192 7.67 16.99 -7.38
N THR A 193 7.38 17.09 -6.08
CA THR A 193 8.39 17.05 -5.02
C THR A 193 9.05 15.67 -4.93
N ALA A 194 8.29 14.58 -4.95
CA ALA A 194 8.83 13.22 -4.96
C ALA A 194 9.71 12.97 -6.20
N LEU A 195 9.18 13.33 -7.39
CA LEU A 195 9.92 13.23 -8.64
C LEU A 195 11.23 14.03 -8.57
N ALA A 196 11.19 15.30 -8.16
CA ALA A 196 12.36 16.17 -8.10
C ALA A 196 13.40 15.66 -7.10
N GLN A 197 13.01 15.08 -5.97
CA GLN A 197 13.95 14.45 -5.02
C GLN A 197 14.71 13.27 -5.65
N VAL A 198 14.01 12.43 -6.44
CA VAL A 198 14.64 11.31 -7.16
C VAL A 198 15.58 11.81 -8.27
N LEU A 199 15.15 12.81 -9.04
CA LEU A 199 16.02 13.46 -10.04
C LEU A 199 17.27 14.06 -9.38
N ARG A 200 17.11 14.71 -8.23
CA ARG A 200 18.23 15.30 -7.45
C ARG A 200 19.16 14.23 -6.89
N PHE A 201 18.65 13.14 -6.41
CA PHE A 201 19.47 12.01 -5.94
C PHE A 201 20.36 11.47 -7.05
N HIS A 202 19.81 11.28 -8.23
CA HIS A 202 20.57 10.83 -9.39
C HIS A 202 21.41 11.94 -10.03
N LYS A 203 21.18 13.24 -9.73
CA LYS A 203 21.71 14.41 -10.44
C LYS A 203 21.56 14.25 -11.95
N TRP A 204 20.34 13.92 -12.37
CA TRP A 204 20.02 13.55 -13.74
C TRP A 204 18.60 14.01 -14.14
N PRO A 205 18.40 14.43 -15.42
CA PRO A 205 19.41 14.71 -16.46
C PRO A 205 20.07 16.09 -16.27
N ASP A 206 21.16 16.38 -16.97
CA ASP A 206 21.70 17.75 -17.02
C ASP A 206 20.72 18.75 -17.64
N VAL A 207 19.99 18.29 -18.68
CA VAL A 207 18.96 19.04 -19.40
C VAL A 207 17.85 18.07 -19.76
N GLY A 208 16.62 18.45 -19.51
CA GLY A 208 15.44 17.71 -19.95
C GLY A 208 15.32 17.64 -21.48
N THR A 209 14.26 17.07 -21.99
CA THR A 209 14.04 16.93 -23.44
C THR A 209 12.58 17.15 -23.82
N GLY A 210 12.36 17.67 -25.04
CA GLY A 210 11.04 17.88 -25.58
C GLY A 210 10.30 19.08 -25.00
N SER A 211 9.02 19.13 -25.27
CA SER A 211 8.08 20.14 -24.74
C SER A 211 6.73 19.49 -24.45
N HIS A 212 5.98 20.11 -23.55
CA HIS A 212 4.71 19.60 -23.12
C HIS A 212 3.71 20.73 -22.89
N SER A 213 2.44 20.46 -23.20
CA SER A 213 1.29 21.36 -22.92
C SER A 213 0.13 20.55 -22.41
N TYR A 214 -0.54 21.08 -21.39
CA TYR A 214 -1.72 20.45 -20.81
C TYR A 214 -2.71 21.51 -20.30
N ILE A 215 -3.90 21.06 -19.94
CA ILE A 215 -4.96 21.90 -19.37
C ILE A 215 -4.98 21.70 -17.86
N ASP A 216 -4.65 22.77 -17.12
CA ASP A 216 -4.86 22.84 -15.68
C ASP A 216 -6.32 23.17 -15.40
N SER A 217 -7.08 22.16 -15.00
CA SER A 217 -8.54 22.25 -14.80
C SER A 217 -8.94 22.77 -13.41
N MET A 218 -7.98 23.17 -12.56
CA MET A 218 -8.25 23.69 -11.22
C MET A 218 -9.07 24.99 -11.27
N TYR A 219 -8.96 25.75 -12.35
CA TYR A 219 -9.54 27.07 -12.47
C TYR A 219 -10.61 27.14 -13.56
N THR A 220 -11.54 28.08 -13.43
CA THR A 220 -12.52 28.40 -14.45
C THR A 220 -12.36 29.89 -14.82
N PRO A 221 -12.01 30.24 -16.09
CA PRO A 221 -11.71 29.32 -17.19
C PRO A 221 -10.44 28.49 -16.97
N HIS A 222 -10.38 27.32 -17.61
CA HIS A 222 -9.21 26.44 -17.54
C HIS A 222 -7.95 27.14 -18.08
N ILE A 223 -6.81 26.83 -17.49
CA ILE A 223 -5.52 27.44 -17.86
C ILE A 223 -4.71 26.42 -18.66
N THR A 224 -4.31 26.81 -19.88
CA THR A 224 -3.33 26.03 -20.64
C THR A 224 -1.93 26.33 -20.10
N ARG A 225 -1.20 25.29 -19.71
CA ARG A 225 0.20 25.38 -19.27
C ARG A 225 1.11 24.71 -20.29
N SER A 226 2.25 25.33 -20.54
CA SER A 226 3.23 24.83 -21.50
C SER A 226 4.65 25.00 -20.95
N VAL A 227 5.51 24.05 -21.29
CA VAL A 227 6.93 24.06 -20.92
C VAL A 227 7.78 23.47 -22.04
N THR A 228 8.99 23.98 -22.22
CA THR A 228 10.04 23.33 -23.01
C THR A 228 11.15 22.92 -22.04
N PHE A 229 11.47 21.64 -22.01
CA PHE A 229 12.43 21.05 -21.07
C PHE A 229 13.88 21.28 -21.57
N ASN A 230 14.29 22.53 -21.71
CA ASN A 230 15.61 22.96 -22.15
C ASN A 230 16.43 23.64 -21.03
N THR A 231 15.92 23.62 -19.81
CA THR A 231 16.65 24.15 -18.63
C THR A 231 17.80 23.23 -18.28
N ARG A 232 18.98 23.80 -18.12
CA ARG A 232 20.12 23.11 -17.50
C ARG A 232 19.90 23.16 -15.98
N TYR A 233 19.79 21.99 -15.34
CA TYR A 233 19.61 21.89 -13.91
C TYR A 233 20.92 22.14 -13.17
N ASP A 234 20.92 23.09 -12.28
CA ASP A 234 22.11 23.47 -11.49
C ASP A 234 22.18 22.64 -10.20
N TRP A 235 22.56 21.37 -10.37
CA TRP A 235 22.67 20.41 -9.26
C TRP A 235 23.58 20.87 -8.14
N ALA A 236 24.58 21.70 -8.41
CA ALA A 236 25.53 22.24 -7.43
C ALA A 236 24.84 23.23 -6.46
N ASN A 237 23.85 23.97 -6.95
CA ASN A 237 23.08 24.94 -6.18
C ASN A 237 21.73 24.38 -5.69
N MET A 238 21.59 23.05 -5.58
CA MET A 238 20.44 22.37 -5.00
C MET A 238 20.89 21.58 -3.76
N PRO A 239 21.17 22.22 -2.62
CA PRO A 239 21.50 21.48 -1.39
C PRO A 239 20.41 20.51 -0.98
N GLY A 240 20.75 19.49 -0.21
CA GLY A 240 19.79 18.49 0.27
C GLY A 240 18.75 19.10 1.22
N THR A 241 19.19 20.03 2.06
CA THR A 241 18.34 20.75 3.00
C THR A 241 18.48 22.26 2.80
N TYR A 242 17.36 23.00 2.88
CA TYR A 242 17.37 24.45 2.83
C TYR A 242 17.32 25.04 4.23
N ASP A 243 18.41 25.67 4.65
CA ASP A 243 18.44 26.51 5.86
C ASP A 243 18.72 27.97 5.48
N PRO A 244 17.75 28.89 5.66
CA PRO A 244 17.92 30.29 5.30
C PRO A 244 18.99 31.01 6.13
N ASN A 245 19.46 30.42 7.23
CA ASN A 245 20.50 31.04 8.07
C ASN A 245 21.92 30.70 7.60
N THR A 246 22.08 29.59 6.88
CA THR A 246 23.41 29.09 6.44
C THR A 246 23.66 29.27 4.95
N ILE A 247 22.60 29.43 4.14
CA ILE A 247 22.72 29.59 2.69
C ILE A 247 23.02 31.06 2.34
N GLU A 248 24.18 31.30 1.75
CA GLU A 248 24.61 32.65 1.35
C GLU A 248 23.87 33.16 0.10
N ASN A 249 23.73 32.33 -0.94
CA ASN A 249 23.17 32.70 -2.25
C ASN A 249 21.70 32.24 -2.36
N LYS A 250 20.82 32.71 -1.48
CA LYS A 250 19.41 32.25 -1.36
C LYS A 250 18.63 32.33 -2.66
N GLU A 251 18.81 33.40 -3.44
CA GLU A 251 18.10 33.59 -4.71
C GLU A 251 18.55 32.58 -5.77
N VAL A 252 19.85 32.28 -5.85
CA VAL A 252 20.39 31.28 -6.78
C VAL A 252 19.87 29.90 -6.41
N VAL A 253 19.91 29.55 -5.14
CA VAL A 253 19.42 28.27 -4.62
C VAL A 253 17.91 28.15 -4.83
N ALA A 254 17.14 29.19 -4.51
CA ALA A 254 15.70 29.19 -4.72
C ALA A 254 15.33 29.03 -6.21
N LYS A 255 16.06 29.71 -7.08
CA LYS A 255 15.86 29.57 -8.53
C LYS A 255 16.23 28.18 -9.04
N ALA A 256 17.31 27.59 -8.55
CA ALA A 256 17.72 26.24 -8.94
C ALA A 256 16.64 25.20 -8.57
N TYR A 257 16.18 25.21 -7.32
CA TYR A 257 15.06 24.39 -6.89
C TYR A 257 13.80 24.64 -7.72
N GLY A 258 13.42 25.93 -7.84
CA GLY A 258 12.17 26.31 -8.49
C GLY A 258 12.09 25.88 -9.95
N LEU A 259 13.19 25.98 -10.70
CA LEU A 259 13.24 25.54 -12.10
C LEU A 259 13.01 24.04 -12.23
N LEU A 260 13.66 23.22 -11.39
CA LEU A 260 13.44 21.77 -11.39
C LEU A 260 12.01 21.42 -10.98
N MET A 261 11.50 22.04 -9.92
CA MET A 261 10.14 21.80 -9.42
C MET A 261 9.07 22.24 -10.43
N ARG A 262 9.27 23.37 -11.11
CA ARG A 262 8.40 23.82 -12.22
C ARG A 262 8.34 22.78 -13.32
N ASP A 263 9.51 22.32 -13.77
CA ASP A 263 9.61 21.37 -14.86
C ASP A 263 8.99 20.02 -14.44
N ALA A 264 9.28 19.54 -13.23
CA ALA A 264 8.67 18.34 -12.67
C ALA A 264 7.13 18.45 -12.60
N GLY A 265 6.61 19.59 -12.14
CA GLY A 265 5.18 19.81 -12.05
C GLY A 265 4.48 19.87 -13.41
N HIS A 266 5.09 20.55 -14.40
CA HIS A 266 4.53 20.58 -15.76
C HIS A 266 4.61 19.21 -16.45
N ALA A 267 5.66 18.44 -16.19
CA ALA A 267 5.82 17.10 -16.75
C ALA A 267 4.74 16.11 -16.30
N VAL A 268 4.15 16.34 -15.13
CA VAL A 268 3.11 15.48 -14.53
C VAL A 268 1.71 16.09 -14.61
N ASP A 269 1.47 17.06 -15.48
CA ASP A 269 0.16 17.72 -15.65
C ASP A 269 -0.42 18.26 -14.32
N MET A 270 0.43 18.92 -13.53
CA MET A 270 0.08 19.38 -12.20
C MET A 270 -1.13 20.34 -12.22
N THR A 271 -2.17 20.02 -11.49
CA THR A 271 -3.23 20.96 -11.14
C THR A 271 -2.76 21.82 -9.99
N TYR A 272 -2.46 23.09 -10.27
CA TYR A 272 -1.80 23.97 -9.33
C TYR A 272 -2.78 24.73 -8.44
N SER A 273 -2.47 24.82 -7.14
CA SER A 273 -3.18 25.68 -6.19
C SER A 273 -2.23 26.13 -5.06
N SER A 274 -2.52 27.27 -4.47
CA SER A 274 -1.79 27.78 -3.30
C SER A 274 -2.09 26.99 -2.01
N ARG A 275 -3.14 26.16 -1.99
CA ARG A 275 -3.55 25.35 -0.85
C ARG A 275 -3.12 23.89 -0.95
N GLY A 276 -2.96 23.38 -2.18
CA GLY A 276 -2.55 22.01 -2.47
C GLY A 276 -2.60 21.77 -3.97
N SER A 277 -1.47 21.35 -4.55
CA SER A 277 -1.35 20.98 -5.96
C SER A 277 -1.29 19.47 -6.09
N GLY A 278 -1.91 18.89 -7.13
CA GLY A 278 -2.02 17.46 -7.31
C GLY A 278 -1.83 17.00 -8.76
N ALA A 279 -1.39 15.76 -8.94
CA ALA A 279 -1.27 15.08 -10.22
C ALA A 279 -1.52 13.58 -10.05
N LEU A 280 -1.81 12.88 -11.15
CA LEU A 280 -2.01 11.44 -11.14
C LEU A 280 -0.66 10.69 -11.15
N ASP A 281 -0.63 9.51 -10.55
CA ASP A 281 0.54 8.62 -10.53
C ASP A 281 1.00 8.21 -11.94
N THR A 282 0.06 8.01 -12.86
CA THR A 282 0.34 7.60 -14.24
C THR A 282 1.24 8.58 -15.00
N TYR A 283 1.17 9.87 -14.67
CA TYR A 283 1.95 10.89 -15.37
C TYR A 283 3.43 10.89 -14.99
N ILE A 284 3.79 10.34 -13.83
CA ILE A 284 5.18 10.37 -13.38
C ILE A 284 6.08 9.43 -14.22
N VAL A 285 5.56 8.29 -14.64
CA VAL A 285 6.28 7.36 -15.52
C VAL A 285 6.52 8.00 -16.89
N ARG A 286 5.48 8.63 -17.46
CA ARG A 286 5.61 9.40 -18.69
C ARG A 286 6.68 10.50 -18.51
N ALA A 287 6.63 11.28 -17.44
CA ALA A 287 7.57 12.36 -17.18
C ALA A 287 9.01 11.85 -17.14
N LEU A 288 9.27 10.77 -16.41
CA LEU A 288 10.60 10.17 -16.30
C LEU A 288 11.17 9.75 -17.67
N ARG A 289 10.36 9.07 -18.47
CA ARG A 289 10.77 8.53 -19.78
C ARG A 289 10.90 9.60 -20.85
N ASP A 290 9.89 10.48 -20.97
CA ASP A 290 9.77 11.36 -22.13
C ASP A 290 10.53 12.65 -21.95
N PHE A 291 10.66 13.13 -20.69
CA PHE A 291 11.25 14.45 -20.43
C PHE A 291 12.55 14.39 -19.63
N PHE A 292 12.73 13.36 -18.77
CA PHE A 292 13.90 13.28 -17.88
C PHE A 292 14.90 12.18 -18.23
N LYS A 293 14.76 11.54 -19.40
CA LYS A 293 15.74 10.57 -19.93
C LYS A 293 15.99 9.38 -19.00
N TYR A 294 14.93 8.81 -18.47
CA TYR A 294 14.97 7.56 -17.70
C TYR A 294 14.64 6.35 -18.59
N SER A 295 14.98 5.18 -18.11
CA SER A 295 14.78 3.91 -18.80
C SER A 295 13.37 3.75 -19.36
N GLY A 296 13.26 3.24 -20.57
CA GLY A 296 12.00 2.85 -21.20
C GLY A 296 11.26 1.73 -20.44
N GLU A 297 11.95 0.98 -19.59
CA GLU A 297 11.36 -0.06 -18.74
C GLU A 297 10.67 0.49 -17.49
N THR A 298 10.85 1.79 -17.18
CA THR A 298 10.18 2.41 -16.05
C THR A 298 8.65 2.25 -16.18
N HIS A 299 7.98 1.70 -15.17
CA HIS A 299 6.53 1.43 -15.20
C HIS A 299 5.91 1.58 -13.82
N LEU A 300 4.56 1.58 -13.77
CA LEU A 300 3.80 1.51 -12.52
C LEU A 300 3.49 0.06 -12.17
N LEU A 301 3.59 -0.26 -10.90
CA LEU A 301 3.08 -1.47 -10.29
C LEU A 301 2.05 -1.10 -9.22
N TYR A 302 0.83 -1.60 -9.35
CA TYR A 302 -0.22 -1.40 -8.36
C TYR A 302 -0.17 -2.50 -7.30
N ARG A 303 -0.36 -2.15 -6.03
CA ARG A 303 -0.32 -3.09 -4.89
C ARG A 303 -1.26 -4.28 -5.09
N GLY A 304 -2.45 -4.04 -5.62
CA GLY A 304 -3.45 -5.08 -5.89
C GLY A 304 -3.10 -6.07 -7.00
N GLN A 305 -2.05 -5.82 -7.78
CA GLN A 305 -1.62 -6.70 -8.88
C GLN A 305 -0.66 -7.80 -8.42
N VAL A 306 -0.20 -7.77 -7.18
CA VAL A 306 0.79 -8.72 -6.66
C VAL A 306 0.50 -9.03 -5.19
N ASN A 307 0.91 -10.22 -4.74
CA ASN A 307 0.87 -10.56 -3.33
C ASN A 307 1.92 -9.79 -2.50
N GLN A 308 1.82 -9.86 -1.18
CA GLN A 308 2.70 -9.15 -0.25
C GLN A 308 4.18 -9.48 -0.48
N GLU A 309 4.52 -10.75 -0.67
CA GLU A 309 5.90 -11.17 -0.90
C GLU A 309 6.50 -10.55 -2.15
N LYS A 310 5.77 -10.55 -3.26
CA LYS A 310 6.22 -9.98 -4.53
C LYS A 310 6.33 -8.45 -4.43
N TRP A 311 5.39 -7.81 -3.71
CA TRP A 311 5.41 -6.37 -3.45
C TRP A 311 6.69 -5.95 -2.72
N GLU A 312 6.95 -6.55 -1.55
CA GLU A 312 8.17 -6.28 -0.76
C GLU A 312 9.44 -6.60 -1.53
N LYS A 313 9.48 -7.74 -2.21
CA LYS A 313 10.63 -8.14 -3.02
C LYS A 313 10.93 -7.14 -4.13
N THR A 314 9.90 -6.60 -4.79
CA THR A 314 10.08 -5.58 -5.83
C THR A 314 10.69 -4.32 -5.25
N ILE A 315 10.14 -3.79 -4.14
CA ILE A 315 10.67 -2.59 -3.49
C ILE A 315 12.12 -2.79 -3.06
N ARG A 316 12.44 -3.91 -2.41
CA ARG A 316 13.82 -4.24 -2.02
C ARG A 316 14.75 -4.32 -3.21
N THR A 317 14.31 -4.92 -4.32
CA THR A 317 15.10 -5.01 -5.54
C THR A 317 15.43 -3.63 -6.13
N GLU A 318 14.49 -2.69 -6.11
CA GLU A 318 14.74 -1.32 -6.54
C GLU A 318 15.78 -0.65 -5.63
N LEU A 319 15.60 -0.72 -4.31
CA LEU A 319 16.50 -0.12 -3.33
C LEU A 319 17.90 -0.74 -3.36
N ASP A 320 17.99 -2.05 -3.57
CA ASP A 320 19.26 -2.78 -3.75
C ASP A 320 20.06 -2.31 -4.97
N ASN A 321 19.37 -1.81 -5.98
CA ASN A 321 19.95 -1.21 -7.19
C ASN A 321 20.11 0.31 -7.08
N GLU A 322 20.08 0.86 -5.87
CA GLU A 322 20.19 2.31 -5.61
C GLU A 322 19.13 3.14 -6.37
N ARG A 323 17.93 2.62 -6.52
CA ARG A 323 16.80 3.30 -7.11
C ARG A 323 15.76 3.63 -6.03
N PRO A 324 15.69 4.88 -5.54
CA PRO A 324 14.61 5.30 -4.64
C PRO A 324 13.25 5.11 -5.30
N VAL A 325 12.32 4.52 -4.59
CA VAL A 325 11.01 4.12 -5.12
C VAL A 325 9.99 5.22 -4.86
N ILE A 326 9.43 5.79 -5.92
CA ILE A 326 8.33 6.74 -5.78
C ILE A 326 7.05 5.96 -5.47
N PHE A 327 6.44 6.29 -4.36
CA PHE A 327 5.22 5.73 -3.85
C PHE A 327 4.04 6.66 -4.00
N PHE A 328 2.90 6.09 -4.27
CA PHE A 328 1.59 6.72 -4.15
C PHE A 328 0.74 5.94 -3.16
N GLY A 329 -0.03 6.65 -2.37
CA GLY A 329 -1.02 6.06 -1.49
C GLY A 329 -2.21 6.97 -1.32
N GLN A 330 -3.36 6.38 -1.02
CA GLN A 330 -4.60 7.11 -0.76
C GLN A 330 -5.12 6.78 0.65
N GLY A 331 -5.82 7.74 1.20
CA GLY A 331 -6.59 7.66 2.42
C GLY A 331 -7.73 8.66 2.34
N GLU A 332 -7.88 9.57 3.29
CA GLU A 332 -8.79 10.73 3.14
C GLU A 332 -8.23 11.80 2.17
N GLY A 333 -7.11 11.52 1.53
CA GLY A 333 -6.45 12.29 0.47
C GLY A 333 -5.33 11.49 -0.14
N GLY A 334 -4.93 11.80 -1.37
CA GLY A 334 -3.78 11.17 -2.03
C GLY A 334 -2.47 11.84 -1.63
N HIS A 335 -1.38 11.06 -1.56
CA HIS A 335 -0.04 11.58 -1.40
C HIS A 335 0.98 10.79 -2.22
N CYS A 336 2.01 11.49 -2.69
CA CYS A 336 3.15 10.92 -3.38
C CYS A 336 4.42 11.21 -2.56
N PHE A 337 5.23 10.18 -2.31
CA PHE A 337 6.39 10.22 -1.43
C PHE A 337 7.45 9.24 -1.90
N VAL A 338 8.59 9.14 -1.23
CA VAL A 338 9.70 8.29 -1.65
C VAL A 338 10.04 7.27 -0.58
N CYS A 339 10.08 5.99 -0.95
CA CYS A 339 10.71 4.94 -0.17
C CYS A 339 12.18 4.84 -0.61
N ASP A 340 13.11 5.02 0.32
CA ASP A 340 14.53 5.14 -0.01
C ASP A 340 15.48 4.25 0.80
N GLY A 341 14.93 3.36 1.63
CA GLY A 341 15.72 2.43 2.41
C GLY A 341 14.90 1.34 3.07
N TYR A 342 15.55 0.34 3.62
CA TYR A 342 14.93 -0.67 4.47
C TYR A 342 15.92 -1.25 5.47
N ASP A 343 15.42 -1.73 6.61
CA ASP A 343 16.22 -2.33 7.67
C ASP A 343 16.18 -3.88 7.65
N ASP A 344 16.92 -4.49 8.57
CA ASP A 344 16.96 -5.92 8.82
C ASP A 344 15.74 -6.45 9.60
N LYS A 345 14.84 -5.56 10.05
CA LYS A 345 13.61 -5.89 10.80
C LYS A 345 12.35 -5.85 9.95
N GLY A 346 12.47 -5.54 8.65
CA GLY A 346 11.35 -5.50 7.72
C GLY A 346 10.64 -4.15 7.63
N LEU A 347 11.22 -3.10 8.22
CA LEU A 347 10.72 -1.73 8.10
C LEU A 347 11.36 -1.03 6.90
N PHE A 348 10.61 -0.13 6.27
CA PHE A 348 11.04 0.65 5.13
C PHE A 348 11.11 2.13 5.49
N HIS A 349 12.19 2.80 5.06
CA HIS A 349 12.35 4.22 5.29
C HIS A 349 11.62 5.03 4.22
N PHE A 350 10.90 6.06 4.68
CA PHE A 350 10.11 6.94 3.83
C PHE A 350 10.49 8.40 4.02
N ASN A 351 10.64 9.10 2.89
CA ASN A 351 10.76 10.54 2.79
C ASN A 351 9.45 11.11 2.25
N TRP A 352 8.74 11.86 3.08
CA TRP A 352 7.40 12.34 2.78
C TRP A 352 7.35 13.60 1.91
N GLY A 353 8.49 14.24 1.64
CA GLY A 353 8.54 15.51 0.90
C GLY A 353 8.03 16.70 1.72
N TRP A 354 8.26 16.68 3.05
CA TRP A 354 7.82 17.69 4.01
C TRP A 354 8.98 18.28 4.81
N GLY A 355 10.10 18.57 4.16
CA GLY A 355 11.26 19.15 4.82
C GLY A 355 11.93 18.23 5.84
N GLY A 356 11.79 16.91 5.66
CA GLY A 356 12.30 15.91 6.60
C GLY A 356 11.36 15.57 7.75
N LYS A 357 10.22 16.25 7.87
CA LYS A 357 9.24 15.92 8.91
C LYS A 357 8.70 14.52 8.69
N ALA A 358 8.65 13.75 9.77
CA ALA A 358 8.19 12.37 9.80
C ALA A 358 8.98 11.39 8.92
N ASN A 359 10.13 11.77 8.34
CA ASN A 359 11.02 10.80 7.72
C ASN A 359 11.44 9.77 8.76
N ALA A 360 11.11 8.50 8.52
CA ALA A 360 11.34 7.42 9.47
C ALA A 360 11.12 6.06 8.81
N TYR A 361 11.34 5.01 9.58
CA TYR A 361 11.06 3.64 9.17
C TYR A 361 9.64 3.25 9.55
N TYR A 362 8.88 2.71 8.59
CA TYR A 362 7.49 2.29 8.72
C TYR A 362 7.28 0.90 8.14
N ARG A 363 6.20 0.24 8.55
CA ARG A 363 5.71 -0.95 7.86
C ARG A 363 5.00 -0.54 6.57
N LEU A 364 5.11 -1.34 5.53
CA LEU A 364 4.41 -1.11 4.27
C LEU A 364 2.88 -1.15 4.41
N THR A 365 2.37 -1.84 5.44
CA THR A 365 0.94 -1.96 5.75
C THR A 365 0.40 -0.85 6.64
N ALA A 366 1.28 0.04 7.15
CA ALA A 366 0.92 1.13 8.06
C ALA A 366 1.64 2.41 7.66
N LEU A 367 1.36 2.91 6.46
CA LEU A 367 1.96 4.14 5.94
C LEU A 367 1.18 5.37 6.43
N GLN A 368 1.40 5.69 7.70
CA GLN A 368 0.74 6.79 8.40
C GLN A 368 1.81 7.70 9.01
N PRO A 369 2.20 8.77 8.32
CA PRO A 369 3.27 9.66 8.78
C PRO A 369 2.88 10.40 10.06
N SER A 370 3.85 10.56 10.95
CA SER A 370 3.67 11.18 12.25
C SER A 370 3.40 12.70 12.21
N SER A 371 3.61 13.34 11.07
CA SER A 371 3.23 14.73 10.85
C SER A 371 2.99 15.01 9.38
N LEU A 372 2.03 15.89 9.08
CA LEU A 372 1.72 16.29 7.73
C LEU A 372 2.44 17.59 7.37
N GLY A 373 2.90 17.68 6.14
CA GLY A 373 3.50 18.86 5.57
C GLY A 373 2.55 19.62 4.65
N THR A 374 3.11 20.56 3.91
CA THR A 374 2.38 21.36 2.94
C THR A 374 1.79 20.47 1.84
N GLY A 375 0.49 20.60 1.57
CA GLY A 375 -0.21 19.84 0.53
C GLY A 375 -0.58 18.41 0.93
N ALA A 376 -0.34 18.00 2.18
CA ALA A 376 -0.80 16.72 2.68
C ALA A 376 -2.33 16.70 2.87
N GLY A 377 -2.96 15.56 2.56
CA GLY A 377 -4.35 15.28 2.92
C GLY A 377 -4.49 14.91 4.39
N MET A 378 -5.38 13.98 4.72
CA MET A 378 -5.67 13.58 6.11
C MET A 378 -4.75 12.48 6.67
N GLY A 379 -3.69 12.09 5.95
CA GLY A 379 -2.54 11.37 6.52
C GLY A 379 -2.58 9.85 6.56
N PHE A 380 -3.44 9.19 5.78
CA PHE A 380 -3.37 7.75 5.55
C PHE A 380 -2.96 7.50 4.10
N TYR A 381 -2.01 6.60 3.89
CA TYR A 381 -1.53 6.29 2.54
C TYR A 381 -1.33 4.79 2.34
N ASP A 382 -2.10 4.00 3.05
CA ASP A 382 -2.10 2.54 3.03
C ASP A 382 -3.10 1.94 2.03
N TYR A 383 -3.97 2.77 1.45
CA TYR A 383 -4.97 2.39 0.46
C TYR A 383 -4.51 2.73 -0.96
N ALA A 384 -4.96 1.95 -1.95
CA ALA A 384 -4.71 2.14 -3.38
C ALA A 384 -3.25 2.48 -3.73
N GLN A 385 -2.31 1.76 -3.11
CA GLN A 385 -0.89 2.00 -3.31
C GLN A 385 -0.44 1.65 -4.72
N SER A 386 0.42 2.49 -5.29
CA SER A 386 1.21 2.18 -6.48
C SER A 386 2.65 2.64 -6.30
N ILE A 387 3.57 2.04 -7.05
CA ILE A 387 5.00 2.37 -7.05
C ILE A 387 5.54 2.49 -8.47
N VAL A 388 6.53 3.35 -8.62
CA VAL A 388 7.34 3.42 -9.84
C VAL A 388 8.50 2.43 -9.76
N VAL A 389 8.58 1.53 -10.73
CA VAL A 389 9.58 0.48 -10.82
C VAL A 389 10.49 0.74 -12.03
N GLY A 390 11.76 0.40 -11.93
CA GLY A 390 12.73 0.51 -13.04
C GLY A 390 13.17 1.93 -13.35
N ALA A 391 13.06 2.87 -12.40
CA ALA A 391 13.44 4.27 -12.60
C ALA A 391 14.97 4.46 -12.61
N ALA A 392 15.61 4.05 -13.68
CA ALA A 392 17.05 4.16 -13.90
C ALA A 392 17.41 5.28 -14.90
N PRO A 393 18.38 6.17 -14.59
CA PRO A 393 18.88 7.17 -15.53
C PRO A 393 19.56 6.54 -16.76
N CYS A 394 19.24 7.01 -17.97
CA CYS A 394 19.89 6.58 -19.22
C CYS A 394 21.19 7.36 -19.47
N ARG A 395 22.23 7.10 -18.71
CA ARG A 395 23.50 7.86 -18.78
C ARG A 395 24.30 7.63 -20.07
N ASP A 396 24.10 6.46 -20.68
CA ASP A 396 24.74 6.09 -21.97
C ASP A 396 23.92 6.56 -23.18
N GLY A 397 22.80 7.22 -22.97
CA GLY A 397 21.87 7.64 -24.02
C GLY A 397 20.99 6.53 -24.59
N GLN A 398 21.12 5.29 -24.11
CA GLN A 398 20.31 4.15 -24.53
C GLN A 398 19.23 3.88 -23.49
N CYS A 399 18.05 4.48 -23.67
CA CYS A 399 16.93 4.30 -22.72
C CYS A 399 16.17 2.99 -22.92
N GLY A 400 16.48 2.20 -23.93
CA GLY A 400 15.74 1.00 -24.31
C GLY A 400 14.38 1.32 -24.92
N GLU A 401 13.68 0.27 -25.30
CA GLU A 401 12.30 0.39 -25.78
C GLU A 401 11.34 0.72 -24.63
N LYS A 402 10.30 1.48 -24.96
CA LYS A 402 9.29 1.86 -23.95
C LYS A 402 8.31 0.71 -23.71
N SER A 403 8.43 0.06 -22.56
CA SER A 403 7.40 -0.86 -22.06
C SER A 403 6.08 -0.13 -21.81
N PRO A 404 4.93 -0.82 -21.76
CA PRO A 404 3.68 -0.21 -21.27
C PRO A 404 3.89 0.47 -19.90
N LEU A 405 3.23 1.58 -19.66
CA LEU A 405 3.33 2.31 -18.37
C LEU A 405 2.86 1.47 -17.18
N SER A 406 1.91 0.60 -17.42
CA SER A 406 1.53 -0.51 -16.53
C SER A 406 1.00 -1.67 -17.37
N THR A 407 1.04 -2.88 -16.83
CA THR A 407 0.38 -4.01 -17.47
C THR A 407 -1.13 -3.88 -17.29
N PRO A 408 -1.92 -3.99 -18.36
CA PRO A 408 -3.38 -3.97 -18.25
C PRO A 408 -3.90 -5.09 -17.37
N SER A 409 -4.98 -4.83 -16.66
CA SER A 409 -5.67 -5.82 -15.82
C SER A 409 -6.93 -6.34 -16.50
N VAL A 410 -7.33 -7.57 -16.21
CA VAL A 410 -8.47 -8.23 -16.83
C VAL A 410 -9.40 -8.88 -15.81
N SER A 411 -10.70 -8.86 -16.14
CA SER A 411 -11.70 -9.75 -15.58
C SER A 411 -12.10 -10.77 -16.64
N LEU A 412 -11.86 -12.06 -16.40
CA LEU A 412 -12.16 -13.16 -17.32
C LEU A 412 -13.47 -13.84 -16.94
N ARG A 413 -14.33 -14.08 -17.92
CA ARG A 413 -15.54 -14.90 -17.79
C ARG A 413 -15.57 -15.95 -18.89
N ALA A 414 -15.91 -17.17 -18.52
CA ALA A 414 -16.10 -18.29 -19.45
C ALA A 414 -17.36 -19.08 -19.06
N LYS A 415 -18.07 -19.61 -20.02
CA LYS A 415 -19.22 -20.49 -19.80
C LYS A 415 -19.38 -21.46 -20.96
N ILE A 416 -20.02 -22.60 -20.71
CA ILE A 416 -20.39 -23.54 -21.77
C ILE A 416 -21.38 -22.84 -22.70
N LEU A 417 -21.10 -22.88 -24.00
CA LEU A 417 -22.02 -22.33 -25.01
C LEU A 417 -23.33 -23.14 -24.99
N PRO A 418 -24.49 -22.51 -24.81
CA PRO A 418 -25.77 -23.20 -24.86
C PRO A 418 -25.96 -24.00 -26.15
N ASN A 419 -26.56 -25.17 -26.06
CA ASN A 419 -26.83 -26.09 -27.19
C ASN A 419 -25.60 -26.66 -27.90
N SER A 420 -24.40 -26.48 -27.36
CA SER A 420 -23.17 -27.11 -27.93
C SER A 420 -22.90 -28.52 -27.44
N GLY A 421 -23.75 -29.08 -26.60
CA GLY A 421 -23.51 -30.40 -25.99
C GLY A 421 -22.28 -30.46 -25.09
N GLY A 422 -21.72 -29.32 -24.69
CA GLY A 422 -20.49 -29.22 -23.92
C GLY A 422 -19.22 -29.13 -24.77
N GLU A 423 -19.33 -29.14 -26.09
CA GLU A 423 -18.18 -29.13 -26.99
C GLU A 423 -17.57 -27.73 -27.24
N LYS A 424 -18.24 -26.67 -26.77
CA LYS A 424 -17.80 -25.28 -26.97
C LYS A 424 -17.93 -24.47 -25.71
N ILE A 425 -16.95 -23.56 -25.50
CA ILE A 425 -17.00 -22.51 -24.48
C ILE A 425 -17.07 -21.15 -25.15
N THR A 426 -17.84 -20.22 -24.58
CA THR A 426 -17.79 -18.83 -24.93
C THR A 426 -17.11 -18.05 -23.80
N MET A 427 -16.31 -17.08 -24.16
CA MET A 427 -15.45 -16.32 -23.27
C MET A 427 -15.66 -14.84 -23.41
N ALA A 428 -15.48 -14.09 -22.34
CA ALA A 428 -15.42 -12.63 -22.35
C ALA A 428 -14.28 -12.18 -21.45
N GLY A 429 -13.45 -11.28 -21.95
CA GLY A 429 -12.42 -10.61 -21.19
C GLY A 429 -12.75 -9.13 -21.11
N ILE A 430 -12.78 -8.58 -19.91
CA ILE A 430 -13.04 -7.16 -19.65
C ILE A 430 -11.76 -6.53 -19.15
N TYR A 431 -11.23 -5.59 -19.92
CA TYR A 431 -10.05 -4.81 -19.53
C TYR A 431 -10.48 -3.66 -18.66
N MET A 432 -9.81 -3.44 -17.53
CA MET A 432 -10.26 -2.48 -16.56
C MET A 432 -9.20 -1.47 -16.13
N GLN A 433 -7.97 -1.72 -16.06
CA GLN A 433 -6.97 -0.76 -15.62
C GLN A 433 -5.72 -0.77 -16.50
N SER A 434 -5.43 0.37 -17.11
CA SER A 434 -4.14 0.66 -17.72
C SER A 434 -3.68 2.06 -17.32
N ALA A 435 -2.41 2.25 -17.08
CA ALA A 435 -1.83 3.57 -16.81
C ALA A 435 -1.77 4.46 -18.06
N GLN A 436 -1.97 3.87 -19.23
CA GLN A 436 -2.02 4.59 -20.53
C GLN A 436 -3.00 3.89 -21.47
N THR A 437 -3.50 4.64 -22.43
CA THR A 437 -4.21 4.02 -23.56
C THR A 437 -3.18 3.29 -24.44
N LEU A 438 -3.40 2.00 -24.63
CA LEU A 438 -2.64 1.17 -25.56
C LEU A 438 -3.44 1.01 -26.84
N MET A 439 -2.95 1.62 -27.92
CA MET A 439 -3.61 1.61 -29.21
C MET A 439 -3.28 0.33 -29.98
N HIS A 440 -4.27 -0.18 -30.71
CA HIS A 440 -4.12 -1.32 -31.61
C HIS A 440 -3.51 -2.58 -30.98
N CYS A 441 -3.88 -2.83 -29.70
CA CYS A 441 -3.49 -4.07 -29.04
C CYS A 441 -4.18 -5.26 -29.71
N THR A 442 -3.43 -6.32 -29.97
CA THR A 442 -3.99 -7.61 -30.35
C THR A 442 -4.25 -8.43 -29.09
N LEU A 443 -5.47 -8.89 -28.94
CA LEU A 443 -5.97 -9.64 -27.80
C LEU A 443 -6.32 -11.04 -28.23
N ARG A 444 -6.07 -12.06 -27.40
CA ARG A 444 -6.52 -13.42 -27.66
C ARG A 444 -6.78 -14.18 -26.39
N PHE A 445 -7.72 -15.12 -26.46
CA PHE A 445 -7.88 -16.16 -25.47
C PHE A 445 -6.94 -17.31 -25.82
N ALA A 446 -6.19 -17.80 -24.84
CA ALA A 446 -5.25 -18.90 -25.03
C ALA A 446 -5.46 -19.96 -23.94
N MET A 447 -5.47 -21.23 -24.35
CA MET A 447 -5.65 -22.37 -23.47
C MET A 447 -4.35 -23.19 -23.41
N TYR A 448 -3.94 -23.52 -22.20
CA TYR A 448 -2.68 -24.20 -21.88
C TYR A 448 -2.93 -25.50 -21.14
N ASP A 449 -2.10 -26.49 -21.43
CA ASP A 449 -2.08 -27.77 -20.70
C ASP A 449 -1.35 -27.63 -19.35
N SER A 450 -1.25 -28.72 -18.58
CA SER A 450 -0.57 -28.77 -17.29
C SER A 450 0.96 -28.55 -17.36
N LYS A 451 1.53 -28.51 -18.55
CA LYS A 451 2.96 -28.24 -18.82
C LYS A 451 3.17 -26.80 -19.32
N GLU A 452 2.15 -25.94 -19.19
CA GLU A 452 2.14 -24.57 -19.74
C GLU A 452 2.37 -24.52 -21.26
N THR A 453 2.03 -25.60 -21.98
CA THR A 453 2.07 -25.63 -23.45
C THR A 453 0.73 -25.12 -23.98
N ARG A 454 0.77 -24.11 -24.87
CA ARG A 454 -0.45 -23.64 -25.52
C ARG A 454 -1.01 -24.69 -26.46
N VAL A 455 -2.21 -25.16 -26.17
CA VAL A 455 -2.91 -26.19 -26.92
C VAL A 455 -4.00 -25.66 -27.82
N LYS A 456 -4.53 -24.45 -27.51
CA LYS A 456 -5.57 -23.81 -28.30
C LYS A 456 -5.52 -22.29 -28.14
N GLU A 457 -5.97 -21.59 -29.15
CA GLU A 457 -6.15 -20.13 -29.09
C GLU A 457 -7.42 -19.71 -29.83
N GLY A 458 -7.98 -18.59 -29.40
CA GLY A 458 -9.10 -17.93 -30.06
C GLY A 458 -8.66 -17.07 -31.21
N GLN A 459 -9.63 -16.47 -31.90
CA GLN A 459 -9.35 -15.50 -32.92
C GLN A 459 -8.78 -14.24 -32.31
N PRO A 460 -7.67 -13.70 -32.85
CA PRO A 460 -7.14 -12.44 -32.39
C PRO A 460 -8.15 -11.30 -32.61
N ASP A 461 -8.34 -10.50 -31.58
CA ASP A 461 -9.18 -9.31 -31.59
C ASP A 461 -8.30 -8.06 -31.46
N VAL A 462 -8.52 -7.03 -32.25
CA VAL A 462 -7.73 -5.80 -32.23
C VAL A 462 -8.55 -4.69 -31.61
N GLY A 463 -8.05 -4.11 -30.54
CA GLY A 463 -8.75 -3.05 -29.81
C GLY A 463 -7.82 -2.08 -29.10
N ASP A 464 -8.37 -0.94 -28.74
CA ASP A 464 -7.67 0.07 -27.94
C ASP A 464 -8.00 -0.12 -26.47
N LEU A 465 -6.98 -0.34 -25.64
CA LEU A 465 -7.14 -0.48 -24.20
C LEU A 465 -7.04 0.90 -23.55
N SER A 466 -8.20 1.51 -23.31
CA SER A 466 -8.30 2.86 -22.75
C SER A 466 -8.08 2.87 -21.22
N VAL A 467 -7.53 3.98 -20.73
CA VAL A 467 -7.45 4.28 -19.30
C VAL A 467 -8.84 4.43 -18.65
N TYR A 468 -9.83 4.90 -19.41
CA TYR A 468 -11.12 5.33 -18.87
C TYR A 468 -12.29 4.43 -19.27
N ILE A 469 -12.15 3.66 -20.34
CA ILE A 469 -13.26 2.90 -20.92
C ILE A 469 -12.85 1.42 -20.95
N PRO A 470 -13.57 0.53 -20.24
CA PRO A 470 -13.33 -0.90 -20.31
C PRO A 470 -13.50 -1.40 -21.76
N TYR A 471 -12.53 -2.17 -22.25
CA TYR A 471 -12.63 -2.88 -23.51
C TYR A 471 -13.11 -4.31 -23.27
N ILE A 472 -14.04 -4.79 -24.09
CA ILE A 472 -14.60 -6.14 -23.95
C ILE A 472 -14.26 -6.94 -25.19
N SER A 473 -13.37 -7.91 -25.04
CA SER A 473 -13.12 -8.93 -26.05
C SER A 473 -14.00 -10.16 -25.80
N ARG A 474 -14.51 -10.78 -26.87
CA ARG A 474 -15.34 -11.98 -26.78
C ARG A 474 -14.92 -12.98 -27.85
N ASP A 475 -14.96 -14.27 -27.48
CA ASP A 475 -14.70 -15.35 -28.44
C ASP A 475 -15.38 -16.67 -28.03
N THR A 476 -15.30 -17.68 -28.92
CA THR A 476 -15.81 -19.03 -28.69
C THR A 476 -14.77 -20.04 -29.11
N LEU A 477 -14.39 -20.96 -28.23
CA LEU A 477 -13.48 -22.05 -28.51
C LEU A 477 -14.21 -23.41 -28.56
N GLU A 478 -13.88 -24.19 -29.57
CA GLU A 478 -14.28 -25.59 -29.65
C GLU A 478 -13.26 -26.46 -28.91
N VAL A 479 -13.72 -27.39 -28.07
CA VAL A 479 -12.86 -28.19 -27.18
C VAL A 479 -12.93 -29.71 -27.44
N LYS A 480 -13.77 -30.15 -28.36
CA LYS A 480 -14.00 -31.57 -28.66
C LYS A 480 -12.75 -32.36 -29.10
N ASP A 481 -11.74 -31.68 -29.59
CA ASP A 481 -10.46 -32.27 -30.04
C ASP A 481 -9.40 -32.28 -28.92
N LEU A 482 -9.70 -31.73 -27.73
CA LEU A 482 -8.83 -31.80 -26.57
C LEU A 482 -8.97 -33.13 -25.85
N ALA A 483 -7.86 -33.64 -25.30
CA ALA A 483 -7.85 -34.79 -24.44
C ALA A 483 -8.52 -34.48 -23.10
N ASP A 484 -8.95 -35.52 -22.38
CA ASP A 484 -9.47 -35.36 -21.02
C ASP A 484 -8.37 -34.80 -20.10
N GLY A 485 -8.73 -33.83 -19.28
CA GLY A 485 -7.81 -33.12 -18.38
C GLY A 485 -8.27 -31.71 -18.02
N THR A 486 -7.49 -31.03 -17.20
CA THR A 486 -7.75 -29.63 -16.83
C THR A 486 -6.78 -28.72 -17.57
N TYR A 487 -7.33 -27.72 -18.19
CA TYR A 487 -6.63 -26.72 -18.99
C TYR A 487 -6.76 -25.33 -18.36
N THR A 488 -5.72 -24.53 -18.49
CA THR A 488 -5.71 -23.14 -18.02
C THR A 488 -6.07 -22.20 -19.17
N LEU A 489 -7.17 -21.46 -19.05
CA LEU A 489 -7.58 -20.42 -20.00
C LEU A 489 -7.12 -19.06 -19.50
N LYS A 490 -6.40 -18.33 -20.34
CA LYS A 490 -5.89 -16.97 -20.08
C LYS A 490 -6.30 -16.03 -21.21
N LEU A 491 -6.38 -14.75 -20.91
CA LEU A 491 -6.45 -13.69 -21.91
C LEU A 491 -5.07 -13.02 -21.98
N GLU A 492 -4.57 -12.86 -23.19
CA GLU A 492 -3.25 -12.32 -23.48
C GLU A 492 -3.35 -11.10 -24.41
N TYR A 493 -2.36 -10.24 -24.37
CA TYR A 493 -2.26 -9.09 -25.27
C TYR A 493 -0.87 -9.03 -25.91
N ALA A 494 -0.82 -8.45 -27.12
CA ALA A 494 0.43 -8.06 -27.78
C ALA A 494 0.29 -6.66 -28.36
N LEU A 495 1.35 -5.88 -28.31
CA LEU A 495 1.50 -4.67 -29.10
C LEU A 495 2.04 -5.07 -30.49
N GLU A 496 1.93 -4.18 -31.47
CA GLU A 496 2.40 -4.43 -32.82
C GLU A 496 3.89 -4.84 -32.82
N GLY A 497 4.16 -6.05 -33.32
CA GLY A 497 5.52 -6.61 -33.38
C GLY A 497 6.01 -7.32 -32.09
N ASP A 498 5.22 -7.32 -31.02
CA ASP A 498 5.57 -7.96 -29.74
C ASP A 498 5.07 -9.42 -29.66
N ASP A 499 5.72 -10.19 -28.77
CA ASP A 499 5.17 -11.45 -28.29
C ASP A 499 3.97 -11.24 -27.37
N TYR A 500 3.05 -12.20 -27.34
CA TYR A 500 1.91 -12.16 -26.45
C TYR A 500 2.33 -12.26 -24.98
N LYS A 501 1.79 -11.39 -24.16
CA LYS A 501 2.03 -11.28 -22.72
C LYS A 501 0.74 -11.53 -21.94
N PRO A 502 0.78 -12.23 -20.81
CA PRO A 502 -0.39 -12.37 -19.96
C PRO A 502 -0.78 -11.05 -19.36
N LEU A 503 -2.07 -10.89 -19.08
CA LEU A 503 -2.60 -9.76 -18.35
C LEU A 503 -2.51 -9.98 -16.84
N HIS A 504 -2.42 -8.90 -16.09
CA HIS A 504 -2.45 -8.99 -14.65
C HIS A 504 -3.87 -9.21 -14.14
N PHE A 505 -3.99 -9.82 -12.97
CA PHE A 505 -5.26 -9.89 -12.28
C PHE A 505 -5.63 -8.52 -11.69
N LEU A 506 -6.92 -8.31 -11.50
CA LEU A 506 -7.45 -7.17 -10.79
C LEU A 506 -8.04 -7.67 -9.48
N TYR A 507 -7.55 -7.21 -8.35
CA TYR A 507 -8.01 -7.52 -6.98
C TYR A 507 -8.85 -8.81 -6.83
N ASP A 508 -10.19 -8.67 -6.83
CA ASP A 508 -11.20 -9.70 -6.63
C ASP A 508 -11.79 -10.27 -7.94
N GLU A 509 -11.24 -9.87 -9.10
CA GLU A 509 -11.72 -10.34 -10.40
C GLU A 509 -10.91 -11.53 -10.91
N PRO A 510 -11.55 -12.56 -11.48
CA PRO A 510 -10.85 -13.68 -12.06
C PRO A 510 -10.06 -13.27 -13.30
N SER A 511 -8.82 -13.75 -13.38
CA SER A 511 -7.94 -13.54 -14.53
C SER A 511 -7.60 -14.85 -15.26
N ILE A 512 -7.88 -15.97 -14.61
CA ILE A 512 -7.62 -17.33 -15.11
C ILE A 512 -8.87 -18.18 -14.90
N ALA A 513 -9.24 -18.96 -15.92
CA ALA A 513 -10.24 -20.01 -15.77
C ALA A 513 -9.60 -21.39 -15.96
N PHE A 514 -10.01 -22.36 -15.13
CA PHE A 514 -9.62 -23.77 -15.24
C PHE A 514 -10.76 -24.54 -15.89
N ILE A 515 -10.52 -25.06 -17.08
CA ILE A 515 -11.49 -25.77 -17.90
C ILE A 515 -11.21 -27.28 -17.83
N THR A 516 -12.07 -28.02 -17.17
CA THR A 516 -11.94 -29.49 -17.13
C THR A 516 -12.73 -30.11 -18.26
N ILE A 517 -12.04 -30.93 -19.08
CA ILE A 517 -12.58 -31.71 -20.19
C ILE A 517 -12.70 -33.15 -19.72
N ALA A 518 -13.86 -33.75 -19.97
CA ALA A 518 -14.13 -35.17 -19.79
C ALA A 518 -15.03 -35.66 -20.95
N ASP A 519 -14.73 -36.80 -21.54
CA ASP A 519 -15.42 -37.35 -22.73
C ASP A 519 -15.50 -36.31 -23.88
N HIS A 520 -14.39 -35.58 -24.11
CA HIS A 520 -14.27 -34.51 -25.12
C HIS A 520 -15.26 -33.32 -24.92
N LYS A 521 -15.77 -33.15 -23.70
CA LYS A 521 -16.73 -32.11 -23.35
C LYS A 521 -16.27 -31.35 -22.09
N VAL A 522 -16.66 -30.11 -22.00
CA VAL A 522 -16.47 -29.35 -20.77
C VAL A 522 -17.33 -29.94 -19.67
N SER A 523 -16.70 -30.47 -18.64
CA SER A 523 -17.35 -31.00 -17.45
C SER A 523 -17.42 -29.97 -16.30
N LYS A 524 -16.41 -29.06 -16.23
CA LYS A 524 -16.31 -28.05 -15.15
C LYS A 524 -15.58 -26.80 -15.62
N ILE A 525 -15.99 -25.64 -15.09
CA ILE A 525 -15.27 -24.37 -15.23
C ILE A 525 -15.07 -23.80 -13.82
N GLU A 526 -13.85 -23.55 -13.44
CA GLU A 526 -13.45 -22.92 -12.19
C GLU A 526 -12.60 -21.69 -12.49
N TYR A 527 -12.45 -20.81 -11.51
CA TYR A 527 -11.64 -19.61 -11.64
C TYR A 527 -10.58 -19.56 -10.55
N ASP A 528 -9.50 -18.81 -10.80
CA ASP A 528 -8.52 -18.43 -9.77
C ASP A 528 -9.17 -17.59 -8.67
N VAL A 529 -10.20 -16.83 -9.01
CA VAL A 529 -11.11 -16.14 -8.06
C VAL A 529 -12.54 -16.51 -8.42
N PRO A 530 -13.24 -17.35 -7.64
CA PRO A 530 -14.67 -17.65 -7.83
C PRO A 530 -15.53 -16.40 -7.69
N ILE A 531 -16.73 -16.40 -8.26
CA ILE A 531 -17.66 -15.26 -8.20
C ILE A 531 -18.03 -14.92 -6.75
N ASP A 532 -18.14 -15.95 -5.91
CA ASP A 532 -18.46 -15.90 -4.50
C ASP A 532 -17.25 -16.24 -3.61
N TRP A 533 -16.08 -15.74 -4.01
CA TRP A 533 -14.81 -16.04 -3.34
C TRP A 533 -14.74 -15.57 -1.89
N LEU A 534 -15.51 -14.56 -1.53
CA LEU A 534 -15.57 -14.01 -0.18
C LEU A 534 -16.86 -14.44 0.51
N SER A 535 -16.75 -15.08 1.65
CA SER A 535 -17.89 -15.44 2.47
C SER A 535 -17.67 -15.06 3.92
N VAL A 536 -18.76 -14.76 4.63
CA VAL A 536 -18.75 -14.49 6.06
C VAL A 536 -19.48 -15.63 6.77
N ASP A 537 -18.86 -16.22 7.79
CA ASP A 537 -19.58 -17.15 8.67
C ASP A 537 -20.44 -16.37 9.66
N PRO A 538 -21.79 -16.36 9.52
CA PRO A 538 -22.66 -15.62 10.42
C PRO A 538 -22.55 -16.04 11.89
N LYS A 539 -22.04 -17.25 12.17
CA LYS A 539 -21.86 -17.76 13.54
C LYS A 539 -20.67 -17.10 14.24
N THR A 540 -19.76 -16.52 13.49
CA THR A 540 -18.60 -15.83 14.02
C THR A 540 -18.86 -14.36 14.33
N VAL A 541 -20.03 -13.84 13.96
CA VAL A 541 -20.37 -12.44 14.20
C VAL A 541 -20.46 -12.17 15.70
N LYS A 542 -19.58 -11.31 16.16
CA LYS A 542 -19.51 -10.82 17.53
C LYS A 542 -19.83 -9.33 17.53
N THR A 543 -20.82 -8.94 18.27
CA THR A 543 -21.19 -7.54 18.46
C THR A 543 -21.90 -7.37 19.79
N ASP A 544 -21.68 -6.25 20.45
CA ASP A 544 -22.54 -5.79 21.53
C ASP A 544 -23.89 -5.32 20.94
N LYS A 545 -24.86 -5.01 21.79
CA LYS A 545 -26.10 -4.40 21.31
C LYS A 545 -25.78 -3.11 20.56
N LEU A 546 -26.23 -3.02 19.31
CA LEU A 546 -26.06 -1.84 18.48
C LEU A 546 -27.07 -0.77 18.93
N TYR A 547 -26.59 0.34 19.45
CA TYR A 547 -27.42 1.49 19.81
C TYR A 547 -27.24 2.58 18.77
N SER A 548 -28.36 3.16 18.35
CA SER A 548 -28.34 4.26 17.39
C SER A 548 -27.52 5.44 17.93
N TYR A 549 -26.64 5.98 17.08
CA TYR A 549 -25.71 7.08 17.40
C TYR A 549 -24.62 6.77 18.44
N GLU A 550 -24.56 5.58 19.01
CA GLU A 550 -23.47 5.18 19.89
C GLU A 550 -22.36 4.50 19.11
N LYS A 551 -21.13 4.61 19.62
CA LYS A 551 -19.99 3.91 19.03
C LYS A 551 -20.19 2.40 19.17
N SER A 552 -20.18 1.72 18.05
CA SER A 552 -20.41 0.29 17.93
C SER A 552 -19.21 -0.42 17.35
N GLU A 553 -19.16 -1.71 17.58
CA GLU A 553 -18.12 -2.59 17.06
C GLU A 553 -18.75 -3.91 16.63
N VAL A 554 -18.28 -4.42 15.50
CA VAL A 554 -18.69 -5.70 14.94
C VAL A 554 -17.45 -6.42 14.44
N SER A 555 -17.25 -7.67 14.86
CA SER A 555 -16.23 -8.56 14.30
C SER A 555 -16.86 -9.85 13.77
N PHE A 556 -16.23 -10.42 12.76
CA PHE A 556 -16.65 -11.66 12.11
C PHE A 556 -15.49 -12.27 11.32
N THR A 557 -15.58 -13.57 11.06
CA THR A 557 -14.61 -14.26 10.22
C THR A 557 -15.04 -14.18 8.75
N VAL A 558 -14.07 -13.81 7.92
CA VAL A 558 -14.21 -13.80 6.46
C VAL A 558 -13.36 -14.94 5.91
N HIS A 559 -13.95 -15.76 5.05
CA HIS A 559 -13.28 -16.83 4.33
C HIS A 559 -13.02 -16.41 2.87
N ASN A 560 -11.79 -16.64 2.41
CA ASN A 560 -11.39 -16.45 1.03
C ASN A 560 -11.23 -17.83 0.36
N SER A 561 -12.14 -18.15 -0.55
CA SER A 561 -12.08 -19.39 -1.34
C SER A 561 -11.23 -19.26 -2.61
N SER A 562 -10.66 -18.10 -2.86
CA SER A 562 -9.79 -17.88 -4.02
C SER A 562 -8.40 -18.46 -3.82
N LYS A 563 -7.70 -18.75 -4.91
CA LYS A 563 -6.31 -19.20 -4.91
C LYS A 563 -5.31 -18.04 -4.76
N ARG A 564 -5.79 -16.84 -4.41
CA ARG A 564 -4.98 -15.65 -4.22
C ARG A 564 -5.20 -15.05 -2.84
N GLU A 565 -4.11 -14.57 -2.22
CA GLU A 565 -4.24 -13.64 -1.09
C GLU A 565 -4.90 -12.35 -1.59
N MET A 566 -5.93 -11.90 -0.88
CA MET A 566 -6.65 -10.68 -1.20
C MET A 566 -6.29 -9.56 -0.24
N TYR A 567 -5.85 -8.44 -0.79
CA TYR A 567 -5.66 -7.18 -0.07
C TYR A 567 -6.55 -6.13 -0.72
N LEU A 568 -7.65 -5.77 -0.06
CA LEU A 568 -8.71 -4.97 -0.66
C LEU A 568 -9.41 -4.08 0.37
N PRO A 569 -10.03 -2.98 -0.09
CA PRO A 569 -10.89 -2.19 0.76
C PRO A 569 -12.16 -2.97 1.07
N ALA A 570 -12.56 -2.99 2.33
CA ALA A 570 -13.82 -3.54 2.78
C ALA A 570 -14.63 -2.49 3.54
N GLN A 571 -15.94 -2.50 3.33
CA GLN A 571 -16.87 -1.58 3.96
C GLN A 571 -18.02 -2.33 4.58
N LEU A 572 -18.27 -2.11 5.87
CA LEU A 572 -19.41 -2.68 6.56
C LEU A 572 -20.58 -1.70 6.58
N PHE A 573 -21.74 -2.17 6.16
CA PHE A 573 -23.00 -1.43 6.26
C PHE A 573 -23.90 -2.07 7.32
N CYS A 574 -24.54 -1.23 8.11
CA CYS A 574 -25.52 -1.63 9.11
C CYS A 574 -26.86 -0.97 8.77
N VAL A 575 -27.80 -1.74 8.26
CA VAL A 575 -29.06 -1.26 7.67
C VAL A 575 -30.26 -1.86 8.40
N ASP A 576 -31.33 -1.09 8.56
CA ASP A 576 -32.56 -1.54 9.19
C ASP A 576 -33.40 -2.40 8.23
N GLY A 577 -33.57 -3.68 8.57
CA GLY A 577 -34.63 -4.57 8.06
C GLY A 577 -34.82 -4.73 6.55
N GLN A 578 -34.10 -3.94 5.74
CA GLN A 578 -34.17 -4.00 4.29
C GLN A 578 -33.20 -5.05 3.75
N THR A 579 -33.70 -5.93 2.91
CA THR A 579 -32.84 -6.76 2.06
C THR A 579 -32.20 -5.85 1.02
N PHE A 580 -30.90 -5.73 1.08
CA PHE A 580 -30.15 -5.03 0.05
C PHE A 580 -30.01 -5.92 -1.17
N ASP A 581 -30.50 -5.46 -2.32
CA ASP A 581 -30.26 -6.13 -3.60
C ASP A 581 -29.03 -5.53 -4.26
N ARG A 582 -28.06 -6.39 -4.63
CA ARG A 582 -26.84 -5.98 -5.35
C ARG A 582 -27.13 -5.29 -6.68
N GLU A 583 -28.30 -5.57 -7.29
CA GLU A 583 -28.72 -4.99 -8.57
C GLU A 583 -29.33 -3.58 -8.40
N GLU A 584 -29.80 -3.23 -7.22
CA GLU A 584 -30.46 -1.93 -6.97
C GLU A 584 -29.55 -0.81 -6.47
N GLY A 585 -28.28 -1.07 -6.21
CA GLY A 585 -27.30 -0.06 -5.81
C GLY A 585 -26.68 -0.26 -4.43
N THR A 586 -25.85 0.68 -3.99
CA THR A 586 -25.19 0.66 -2.68
C THR A 586 -26.08 1.27 -1.61
N PRO A 587 -26.10 0.72 -0.37
CA PRO A 587 -26.72 1.42 0.77
C PRO A 587 -26.10 2.82 0.93
N ASP A 588 -26.92 3.74 1.42
CA ASP A 588 -26.44 5.08 1.74
C ASP A 588 -25.22 5.00 2.69
N TYR A 589 -24.13 5.68 2.33
CA TYR A 589 -22.88 5.69 3.09
C TYR A 589 -23.06 6.08 4.57
N ARG A 590 -24.16 6.78 4.92
CA ARG A 590 -24.50 7.12 6.32
C ARG A 590 -24.68 5.90 7.22
N TYR A 591 -24.94 4.73 6.64
CA TYR A 591 -25.08 3.46 7.35
C TYR A 591 -23.78 2.66 7.42
N SER A 592 -22.68 3.21 6.95
CA SER A 592 -21.39 2.54 6.80
C SER A 592 -20.52 2.73 8.04
N ALA A 593 -19.75 1.71 8.36
CA ALA A 593 -18.67 1.77 9.36
C ALA A 593 -17.38 2.44 8.85
N GLY A 594 -17.40 2.97 7.63
CA GLY A 594 -16.20 3.43 6.93
C GLY A 594 -15.53 2.32 6.13
N VAL A 595 -14.49 2.68 5.40
CA VAL A 595 -13.69 1.75 4.60
C VAL A 595 -12.42 1.41 5.38
N GLN A 596 -12.06 0.13 5.41
CA GLN A 596 -10.75 -0.31 5.91
C GLN A 596 -10.14 -1.32 4.96
N MET A 597 -8.80 -1.37 4.91
CA MET A 597 -8.10 -2.41 4.17
C MET A 597 -8.13 -3.72 4.95
N ILE A 598 -8.43 -4.79 4.26
CA ILE A 598 -8.38 -6.15 4.82
C ILE A 598 -7.44 -7.02 3.99
N THR A 599 -6.74 -7.92 4.68
CA THR A 599 -5.97 -8.98 4.04
C THR A 599 -6.62 -10.31 4.39
N VAL A 600 -6.96 -11.11 3.38
CA VAL A 600 -7.52 -12.45 3.57
C VAL A 600 -6.63 -13.45 2.82
N PRO A 601 -6.01 -14.41 3.52
CA PRO A 601 -5.09 -15.37 2.89
C PRO A 601 -5.79 -16.20 1.80
N ALA A 602 -5.03 -16.69 0.83
CA ALA A 602 -5.54 -17.63 -0.18
C ALA A 602 -6.10 -18.89 0.50
N GLU A 603 -7.28 -19.33 0.10
CA GLU A 603 -7.96 -20.52 0.63
C GLU A 603 -8.00 -20.54 2.17
N GLY A 604 -8.16 -19.36 2.79
CA GLY A 604 -8.00 -19.15 4.23
C GLY A 604 -8.99 -18.18 4.85
N ASP A 605 -8.88 -18.05 6.17
CA ASP A 605 -9.76 -17.23 7.01
C ASP A 605 -9.03 -16.01 7.57
N ALA A 606 -9.79 -14.92 7.74
CA ALA A 606 -9.36 -13.74 8.49
C ALA A 606 -10.50 -13.24 9.39
N GLU A 607 -10.19 -12.91 10.63
CA GLU A 607 -11.15 -12.21 11.49
C GLU A 607 -11.06 -10.71 11.23
N ILE A 608 -12.15 -10.11 10.85
CA ILE A 608 -12.26 -8.69 10.50
C ILE A 608 -13.06 -7.98 11.57
N THR A 609 -12.61 -6.79 11.97
CA THR A 609 -13.33 -5.97 12.95
C THR A 609 -13.53 -4.56 12.41
N PHE A 610 -14.79 -4.13 12.44
CA PHE A 610 -15.17 -2.74 12.24
C PHE A 610 -15.51 -2.11 13.56
N SER A 611 -14.83 -1.04 13.93
CA SER A 611 -14.99 -0.37 15.22
C SER A 611 -15.21 1.13 15.08
N GLY A 612 -15.90 1.70 16.09
CA GLY A 612 -16.05 3.15 16.21
C GLY A 612 -17.11 3.77 15.30
N PHE A 613 -17.81 2.98 14.49
CA PHE A 613 -18.95 3.49 13.71
C PHE A 613 -20.19 3.73 14.58
N ARG A 614 -21.10 4.54 14.08
CA ARG A 614 -22.33 4.90 14.78
C ARG A 614 -23.53 4.52 13.92
N PRO A 615 -24.16 3.36 14.17
CA PRO A 615 -25.32 2.94 13.39
C PRO A 615 -26.47 3.92 13.55
N ILE A 616 -27.21 4.14 12.49
CA ILE A 616 -28.47 4.92 12.51
C ILE A 616 -29.60 3.92 12.35
N LEU A 617 -30.12 3.41 13.45
CA LEU A 617 -31.16 2.40 13.47
C LEU A 617 -32.39 2.91 14.21
N PRO A 618 -33.63 2.64 13.75
CA PRO A 618 -34.83 2.85 14.52
C PRO A 618 -34.80 2.05 15.81
N LYS A 619 -35.49 2.54 16.83
CA LYS A 619 -35.61 1.85 18.10
C LYS A 619 -36.26 0.47 17.91
N ASP A 620 -35.69 -0.56 18.54
CA ASP A 620 -36.13 -1.95 18.52
C ASP A 620 -36.15 -2.60 17.12
N SER A 621 -35.42 -2.03 16.13
CA SER A 621 -35.29 -2.63 14.81
C SER A 621 -34.22 -3.74 14.79
N LYS A 622 -34.31 -4.64 13.79
CA LYS A 622 -33.29 -5.64 13.50
C LYS A 622 -32.29 -5.04 12.49
N ALA A 623 -31.01 -5.08 12.82
CA ALA A 623 -29.96 -4.66 11.91
C ALA A 623 -29.54 -5.80 10.98
N ASN A 624 -29.46 -5.52 9.69
CA ASN A 624 -28.77 -6.35 8.72
C ASN A 624 -27.35 -5.79 8.50
N LEU A 625 -26.37 -6.67 8.51
CA LEU A 625 -24.97 -6.32 8.27
C LEU A 625 -24.58 -6.79 6.87
N TYR A 626 -23.97 -5.89 6.08
CA TYR A 626 -23.47 -6.19 4.74
C TYR A 626 -21.99 -5.80 4.66
N LEU A 627 -21.17 -6.71 4.17
CA LEU A 627 -19.78 -6.45 3.82
C LEU A 627 -19.73 -6.20 2.31
N ARG A 628 -19.05 -5.12 1.93
CA ARG A 628 -18.77 -4.76 0.54
C ARG A 628 -17.28 -4.65 0.32
#